data_a305740caadcd6ea7eb2f33a4281546d
#
_entry.id   a305740caadcd6ea7eb2f33a4281546d
#
_cell.length_a   1.000
_cell.length_b   1.000
_cell.length_c   1.000
_cell.angle_alpha   90.00
_cell.angle_beta   90.00
_cell.angle_gamma   90.00
#
_symmetry.space_group_name_H-M   'P 1'
#
loop_
_entity.id
_entity.type
_entity.pdbx_description
1 polymer ?
#
loop_
_entity_poly.entity_id
_entity_poly.type
_entity_poly.pdbx_seq_one_letter_code
_entity_poly.pdbx_strand_id
1 'polypeptide(L)'
;MLPHSTRSQRVAVVGAGMSGIAAAHYLRLAGHRPEIIEAAPSLGGRAGSTRLGDQNIDVGGKNIGRKYRRFREFLGHYGSPSLEYFGINSSTVRNGRLHTIDSQKKLASLWHVLGLVGPRDFARLLKLARLVKEHPEEGLLGGPRFSQLAEQHDHRPLSAWFGASATESLLRPITLRMNGAEPDEYYLGCLGSNLKMLFDSYDQLSSGMSSLLERFQKTVPVLSNTRVTELLWSGSRVTGVEIDQRGARTRRDYDAVVLALPAAEAATLLQRQPIRSALQGITYNPVTLLVARYSRDIFDERVRAIVFDPTSPVSNAGCYGVRDLNVVRYTLSGRAAVGIDEASDPEAVLGIAEAQLCRFRPVHAGDRVEFVFKHFQRGLCAYGPYHHRALARLGEWERSVSGLALTGDYVRGASIESCFQSAFESVARLCRQERLHALPETHAHQSCPDILQRRIA
;
A
#
# COMPACT_ATOMS: atom_id res chain seq x y z
N MET A 1 -20.80 -6.60 6.57
CA MET A 1 -21.59 -5.38 6.31
C MET A 1 -21.11 -4.27 7.23
N LEU A 2 -21.07 -3.02 6.74
CA LEU A 2 -20.86 -1.86 7.59
C LEU A 2 -22.12 -1.65 8.45
N PRO A 3 -21.99 -1.29 9.74
CA PRO A 3 -23.12 -0.94 10.55
C PRO A 3 -23.68 0.41 10.05
N HIS A 4 -24.92 0.44 9.60
CA HIS A 4 -25.62 1.70 9.28
C HIS A 4 -25.76 2.55 10.54
N SER A 5 -25.37 3.81 10.46
CA SER A 5 -25.52 4.76 11.55
C SER A 5 -26.95 5.29 11.61
N THR A 6 -27.49 5.43 12.82
CA THR A 6 -28.79 6.05 13.04
C THR A 6 -28.75 7.58 12.92
N ARG A 7 -27.56 8.18 13.01
CA ARG A 7 -27.32 9.63 12.87
C ARG A 7 -26.22 9.87 11.83
N SER A 8 -26.50 10.69 10.83
CA SER A 8 -25.52 11.12 9.84
C SER A 8 -24.52 12.09 10.46
N GLN A 9 -23.23 11.80 10.36
CA GLN A 9 -22.15 12.60 10.92
C GLN A 9 -21.33 13.26 9.81
N ARG A 10 -20.77 14.45 10.10
CA ARG A 10 -19.73 15.08 9.30
C ARG A 10 -18.37 14.51 9.71
N VAL A 11 -17.67 13.88 8.80
CA VAL A 11 -16.39 13.23 9.08
C VAL A 11 -15.29 13.79 8.18
N ALA A 12 -14.24 14.35 8.79
CA ALA A 12 -13.05 14.72 8.05
C ALA A 12 -12.23 13.47 7.71
N VAL A 13 -11.81 13.34 6.46
CA VAL A 13 -10.84 12.33 6.01
C VAL A 13 -9.58 13.07 5.60
N VAL A 14 -8.51 12.91 6.37
CA VAL A 14 -7.24 13.61 6.16
C VAL A 14 -6.33 12.76 5.28
N GLY A 15 -6.09 13.23 4.06
CA GLY A 15 -5.33 12.54 3.02
C GLY A 15 -6.23 11.88 1.97
N ALA A 16 -5.95 12.14 0.70
CA ALA A 16 -6.65 11.60 -0.47
C ALA A 16 -5.89 10.47 -1.18
N GLY A 17 -5.04 9.74 -0.47
CA GLY A 17 -4.48 8.47 -0.95
C GLY A 17 -5.53 7.37 -0.99
N MET A 18 -5.17 6.16 -1.46
CA MET A 18 -6.12 5.03 -1.58
C MET A 18 -6.84 4.70 -0.27
N SER A 19 -6.19 4.83 0.88
CA SER A 19 -6.84 4.62 2.19
C SER A 19 -7.88 5.69 2.51
N GLY A 20 -7.62 6.97 2.17
CA GLY A 20 -8.57 8.06 2.40
C GLY A 20 -9.76 7.99 1.45
N ILE A 21 -9.53 7.67 0.19
CA ILE A 21 -10.59 7.43 -0.81
C ILE A 21 -11.50 6.29 -0.34
N ALA A 22 -10.89 5.18 0.12
CA ALA A 22 -11.63 4.04 0.66
C ALA A 22 -12.43 4.42 1.93
N ALA A 23 -11.82 5.17 2.86
CA ALA A 23 -12.49 5.62 4.07
C ALA A 23 -13.72 6.51 3.75
N ALA A 24 -13.56 7.48 2.86
CA ALA A 24 -14.66 8.33 2.43
C ALA A 24 -15.77 7.55 1.72
N HIS A 25 -15.39 6.57 0.87
CA HIS A 25 -16.34 5.66 0.24
C HIS A 25 -17.16 4.88 1.28
N TYR A 26 -16.49 4.25 2.26
CA TYR A 26 -17.16 3.45 3.27
C TYR A 26 -17.99 4.29 4.25
N LEU A 27 -17.55 5.49 4.59
CA LEU A 27 -18.34 6.44 5.37
C LEU A 27 -19.65 6.81 4.67
N ARG A 28 -19.61 7.06 3.35
CA ARG A 28 -20.84 7.28 2.56
C ARG A 28 -21.77 6.07 2.59
N LEU A 29 -21.24 4.87 2.39
CA LEU A 29 -22.04 3.64 2.46
C LEU A 29 -22.65 3.41 3.85
N ALA A 30 -22.01 3.92 4.92
CA ALA A 30 -22.54 3.89 6.27
C ALA A 30 -23.55 5.01 6.58
N GLY A 31 -23.82 5.93 5.63
CA GLY A 31 -24.78 7.03 5.79
C GLY A 31 -24.18 8.31 6.38
N HIS A 32 -22.85 8.41 6.51
CA HIS A 32 -22.15 9.62 6.96
C HIS A 32 -21.83 10.57 5.80
N ARG A 33 -21.42 11.79 6.15
CA ARG A 33 -21.03 12.85 5.21
C ARG A 33 -19.52 13.11 5.31
N PRO A 34 -18.66 12.35 4.57
CA PRO A 34 -17.24 12.60 4.55
C PRO A 34 -16.88 13.86 3.77
N GLU A 35 -15.84 14.56 4.22
CA GLU A 35 -15.13 15.60 3.49
C GLU A 35 -13.64 15.26 3.49
N ILE A 36 -13.02 15.15 2.31
CA ILE A 36 -11.58 14.84 2.18
C ILE A 36 -10.80 16.15 2.24
N ILE A 37 -9.72 16.16 3.03
CA ILE A 37 -8.77 17.27 3.13
C ILE A 37 -7.41 16.76 2.63
N GLU A 38 -6.91 17.34 1.53
CA GLU A 38 -5.70 16.89 0.85
C GLU A 38 -4.71 18.04 0.63
N ALA A 39 -3.47 17.83 1.05
CA ALA A 39 -2.41 18.82 0.91
C ALA A 39 -1.96 19.01 -0.56
N ALA A 40 -2.05 17.98 -1.37
CA ALA A 40 -1.71 18.02 -2.80
C ALA A 40 -2.87 18.57 -3.66
N PRO A 41 -2.60 19.00 -4.90
CA PRO A 41 -3.63 19.46 -5.81
C PRO A 41 -4.54 18.35 -6.35
N SER A 42 -4.12 17.08 -6.28
CA SER A 42 -4.80 15.94 -6.88
C SER A 42 -4.96 14.77 -5.90
N LEU A 43 -5.97 13.93 -6.17
CA LEU A 43 -6.23 12.69 -5.44
C LEU A 43 -5.29 11.56 -5.90
N GLY A 44 -5.27 10.47 -5.11
CA GLY A 44 -4.58 9.23 -5.44
C GLY A 44 -3.29 9.00 -4.64
N GLY A 45 -2.64 10.07 -4.19
CA GLY A 45 -1.39 9.96 -3.44
C GLY A 45 -0.35 9.13 -4.21
N ARG A 46 0.16 8.06 -3.60
CA ARG A 46 1.13 7.13 -4.22
C ARG A 46 0.54 6.18 -5.29
N ALA A 47 -0.74 6.29 -5.61
CA ALA A 47 -1.39 5.62 -6.75
C ALA A 47 -2.00 6.65 -7.72
N GLY A 48 -1.53 7.90 -7.65
CA GLY A 48 -1.96 8.97 -8.55
C GLY A 48 -1.39 8.83 -9.94
N SER A 49 -1.93 9.63 -10.84
CA SER A 49 -1.55 9.69 -12.26
C SER A 49 -0.90 11.03 -12.60
N THR A 50 -0.17 11.06 -13.70
CA THR A 50 0.36 12.26 -14.33
C THR A 50 0.22 12.16 -15.85
N ARG A 51 0.62 13.19 -16.58
CA ARG A 51 0.61 13.17 -18.04
C ARG A 51 1.98 12.86 -18.60
N LEU A 52 1.99 11.98 -19.61
CA LEU A 52 3.12 11.75 -20.52
C LEU A 52 2.59 12.07 -21.92
N GLY A 53 2.91 13.27 -22.41
CA GLY A 53 2.32 13.83 -23.61
C GLY A 53 0.80 13.92 -23.52
N ASP A 54 0.11 13.24 -24.41
CA ASP A 54 -1.35 13.14 -24.49
C ASP A 54 -1.95 12.02 -23.60
N GLN A 55 -1.13 11.10 -23.07
CA GLN A 55 -1.55 9.95 -22.30
C GLN A 55 -1.50 10.21 -20.79
N ASN A 56 -2.56 9.81 -20.06
CA ASN A 56 -2.50 9.72 -18.61
C ASN A 56 -1.78 8.43 -18.20
N ILE A 57 -0.78 8.57 -17.34
CA ILE A 57 -0.02 7.44 -16.81
C ILE A 57 -0.07 7.40 -15.28
N ASP A 58 -0.15 6.22 -14.72
CA ASP A 58 -0.11 5.97 -13.28
C ASP A 58 1.35 5.91 -12.83
N VAL A 59 1.77 6.87 -12.00
CA VAL A 59 3.16 6.97 -11.50
C VAL A 59 3.35 6.23 -10.18
N GLY A 60 2.43 5.34 -9.81
CA GLY A 60 2.51 4.61 -8.56
C GLY A 60 1.93 3.21 -8.66
N GLY A 61 1.13 2.83 -7.67
CA GLY A 61 0.45 1.53 -7.66
C GLY A 61 -0.62 1.45 -8.73
N LYS A 62 -0.38 0.68 -9.78
CA LYS A 62 -1.32 0.48 -10.90
C LYS A 62 -1.83 -0.95 -11.05
N ASN A 63 -1.14 -1.93 -10.46
CA ASN A 63 -1.48 -3.34 -10.60
C ASN A 63 -2.64 -3.70 -9.67
N ILE A 64 -3.73 -4.20 -10.23
CA ILE A 64 -4.97 -4.57 -9.53
C ILE A 64 -5.06 -6.09 -9.50
N GLY A 65 -4.91 -6.66 -8.31
CA GLY A 65 -5.02 -8.10 -8.12
C GLY A 65 -6.41 -8.62 -8.50
N ARG A 66 -6.47 -9.79 -9.14
CA ARG A 66 -7.74 -10.44 -9.48
C ARG A 66 -8.52 -10.90 -8.26
N LYS A 67 -7.80 -11.12 -7.16
CA LYS A 67 -8.37 -11.46 -5.85
C LYS A 67 -8.69 -10.23 -4.98
N TYR A 68 -8.50 -9.01 -5.48
CA TYR A 68 -8.87 -7.80 -4.78
C TYR A 68 -10.40 -7.69 -4.74
N ARG A 69 -10.98 -7.96 -3.59
CA ARG A 69 -12.43 -7.94 -3.44
C ARG A 69 -12.95 -6.53 -3.22
N ARG A 70 -12.40 -5.82 -2.24
CA ARG A 70 -12.90 -4.50 -1.83
C ARG A 70 -12.66 -3.43 -2.87
N PHE A 71 -11.48 -3.43 -3.46
CA PHE A 71 -11.19 -2.47 -4.52
C PHE A 71 -12.03 -2.75 -5.77
N ARG A 72 -12.29 -4.01 -6.12
CA ARG A 72 -13.16 -4.35 -7.26
C ARG A 72 -14.64 -4.02 -6.99
N GLU A 73 -15.12 -4.19 -5.76
CA GLU A 73 -16.42 -3.67 -5.33
C GLU A 73 -16.49 -2.14 -5.51
N PHE A 74 -15.46 -1.41 -5.10
CA PHE A 74 -15.35 0.02 -5.31
C PHE A 74 -15.40 0.42 -6.79
N LEU A 75 -14.70 -0.29 -7.68
CA LEU A 75 -14.79 -0.06 -9.14
C LEU A 75 -16.24 -0.14 -9.63
N GLY A 76 -17.01 -1.10 -9.12
CA GLY A 76 -18.44 -1.26 -9.44
C GLY A 76 -19.29 -0.03 -9.11
N HIS A 77 -18.97 0.67 -8.03
CA HIS A 77 -19.69 1.89 -7.62
C HIS A 77 -19.38 3.11 -8.50
N TYR A 78 -18.26 3.10 -9.23
CA TYR A 78 -17.76 4.25 -9.99
C TYR A 78 -17.63 3.97 -11.49
N GLY A 79 -18.58 3.17 -12.03
CA GLY A 79 -18.78 2.97 -13.44
C GLY A 79 -18.03 1.80 -14.05
N SER A 80 -17.61 0.84 -13.21
CA SER A 80 -17.01 -0.43 -13.67
C SER A 80 -16.00 -0.24 -14.82
N PRO A 81 -14.93 0.53 -14.61
CA PRO A 81 -13.98 0.83 -15.67
C PRO A 81 -13.37 -0.47 -16.20
N SER A 82 -13.06 -0.49 -17.50
CA SER A 82 -12.50 -1.69 -18.11
C SER A 82 -11.13 -2.03 -17.55
N LEU A 83 -10.91 -3.32 -17.35
CA LEU A 83 -9.69 -3.91 -16.86
C LEU A 83 -9.06 -4.76 -17.96
N GLU A 84 -7.78 -4.61 -18.16
CA GLU A 84 -7.01 -5.46 -19.06
C GLU A 84 -6.00 -6.32 -18.29
N TYR A 85 -5.82 -7.56 -18.72
CA TYR A 85 -4.88 -8.48 -18.07
C TYR A 85 -3.45 -8.04 -18.30
N PHE A 86 -2.78 -7.65 -17.23
CA PHE A 86 -1.38 -7.24 -17.29
C PHE A 86 -0.43 -8.44 -17.14
N GLY A 87 -0.82 -9.43 -16.34
CA GLY A 87 -0.01 -10.61 -16.06
C GLY A 87 1.20 -10.33 -15.16
N ILE A 88 2.01 -11.34 -14.96
CA ILE A 88 3.35 -11.23 -14.42
C ILE A 88 4.28 -11.96 -15.40
N ASN A 89 5.14 -11.21 -16.04
CA ASN A 89 6.29 -11.69 -16.78
C ASN A 89 7.47 -10.88 -16.28
N SER A 90 8.30 -11.48 -15.45
CA SER A 90 9.42 -10.81 -14.81
C SER A 90 10.69 -11.63 -15.02
N SER A 91 11.71 -11.01 -15.54
CA SER A 91 13.03 -11.60 -15.72
C SER A 91 13.98 -11.07 -14.65
N THR A 92 14.66 -11.95 -13.96
CA THR A 92 15.75 -11.59 -13.04
C THR A 92 17.09 -11.74 -13.74
N VAL A 93 18.01 -10.84 -13.45
CA VAL A 93 19.39 -10.94 -13.91
C VAL A 93 20.16 -11.85 -12.98
N ARG A 94 20.80 -12.90 -13.53
CA ARG A 94 21.68 -13.80 -12.78
C ARG A 94 22.87 -14.20 -13.65
N ASN A 95 24.07 -13.96 -13.14
CA ASN A 95 25.31 -14.24 -13.91
C ASN A 95 25.30 -13.62 -15.33
N GLY A 96 24.76 -12.39 -15.44
CA GLY A 96 24.65 -11.67 -16.71
C GLY A 96 23.58 -12.21 -17.68
N ARG A 97 22.77 -13.20 -17.28
CA ARG A 97 21.70 -13.79 -18.10
C ARG A 97 20.31 -13.51 -17.50
N LEU A 98 19.32 -13.40 -18.38
CA LEU A 98 17.91 -13.21 -17.97
C LEU A 98 17.25 -14.57 -17.72
N HIS A 99 16.63 -14.70 -16.55
CA HIS A 99 15.80 -15.82 -16.15
C HIS A 99 14.35 -15.33 -15.98
N THR A 100 13.49 -15.73 -16.92
CA THR A 100 12.11 -15.25 -16.97
C THR A 100 11.15 -16.18 -16.25
N ILE A 101 10.34 -15.63 -15.33
CA ILE A 101 9.19 -16.29 -14.71
C ILE A 101 7.93 -15.75 -15.38
N ASP A 102 7.17 -16.63 -16.01
CA ASP A 102 5.92 -16.32 -16.70
C ASP A 102 4.73 -16.91 -15.95
N SER A 103 3.85 -16.06 -15.45
CA SER A 103 2.64 -16.47 -14.71
C SER A 103 1.65 -17.28 -15.55
N GLN A 104 1.74 -17.24 -16.88
CA GLN A 104 0.92 -18.08 -17.76
C GLN A 104 1.41 -19.52 -17.83
N LYS A 105 2.71 -19.78 -17.59
CA LYS A 105 3.35 -21.11 -17.63
C LYS A 105 3.60 -21.65 -16.23
N LYS A 106 2.52 -21.92 -15.47
CA LYS A 106 2.58 -22.24 -14.03
C LYS A 106 3.49 -23.41 -13.69
N LEU A 107 3.41 -24.53 -14.42
CA LEU A 107 4.24 -25.72 -14.14
C LEU A 107 5.72 -25.46 -14.44
N ALA A 108 6.03 -24.86 -15.59
CA ALA A 108 7.41 -24.51 -15.93
C ALA A 108 8.00 -23.53 -14.94
N SER A 109 7.24 -22.52 -14.51
CA SER A 109 7.62 -21.55 -13.48
C SER A 109 7.84 -22.21 -12.12
N LEU A 110 7.05 -23.21 -11.74
CA LEU A 110 7.22 -23.95 -10.49
C LEU A 110 8.54 -24.74 -10.48
N TRP A 111 8.84 -25.48 -11.55
CA TRP A 111 10.10 -26.21 -11.70
C TRP A 111 11.30 -25.26 -11.75
N HIS A 112 11.14 -24.13 -12.41
CA HIS A 112 12.15 -23.10 -12.46
C HIS A 112 12.44 -22.52 -11.05
N VAL A 113 11.40 -22.18 -10.30
CA VAL A 113 11.54 -21.70 -8.91
C VAL A 113 12.20 -22.75 -8.02
N LEU A 114 11.79 -24.04 -8.12
CA LEU A 114 12.43 -25.12 -7.37
C LEU A 114 13.94 -25.23 -7.69
N GLY A 115 14.30 -25.14 -8.96
CA GLY A 115 15.71 -25.15 -9.39
C GLY A 115 16.50 -23.93 -8.91
N LEU A 116 15.85 -22.77 -8.78
CA LEU A 116 16.47 -21.54 -8.29
C LEU A 116 16.70 -21.56 -6.78
N VAL A 117 15.70 -21.98 -5.99
CA VAL A 117 15.73 -21.84 -4.54
C VAL A 117 16.20 -23.10 -3.80
N GLY A 118 16.20 -24.25 -4.47
CA GLY A 118 16.51 -25.53 -3.87
C GLY A 118 15.37 -26.13 -3.03
N PRO A 119 15.42 -27.45 -2.75
CA PRO A 119 14.28 -28.20 -2.18
C PRO A 119 13.90 -27.77 -0.74
N ARG A 120 14.90 -27.45 0.08
CA ARG A 120 14.68 -27.04 1.49
C ARG A 120 13.93 -25.72 1.58
N ASP A 121 14.39 -24.70 0.86
CA ASP A 121 13.78 -23.38 0.90
C ASP A 121 12.45 -23.35 0.15
N PHE A 122 12.33 -24.15 -0.92
CA PHE A 122 11.07 -24.38 -1.60
C PHE A 122 9.99 -24.96 -0.65
N ALA A 123 10.35 -25.98 0.15
CA ALA A 123 9.43 -26.56 1.12
C ALA A 123 9.00 -25.55 2.19
N ARG A 124 9.92 -24.70 2.68
CA ARG A 124 9.61 -23.61 3.62
C ARG A 124 8.64 -22.61 3.02
N LEU A 125 8.92 -22.12 1.82
CA LEU A 125 8.06 -21.18 1.11
C LEU A 125 6.69 -21.79 0.83
N LEU A 126 6.62 -23.06 0.45
CA LEU A 126 5.36 -23.76 0.22
C LEU A 126 4.52 -23.86 1.50
N LYS A 127 5.16 -24.12 2.65
CA LYS A 127 4.47 -24.15 3.95
C LYS A 127 3.86 -22.78 4.29
N LEU A 128 4.62 -21.70 4.13
CA LEU A 128 4.13 -20.33 4.37
C LEU A 128 3.05 -19.93 3.36
N ALA A 129 3.20 -20.34 2.09
CA ALA A 129 2.22 -20.13 1.05
C ALA A 129 0.87 -20.81 1.33
N ARG A 130 0.93 -22.06 1.80
CA ARG A 130 -0.27 -22.82 2.23
C ARG A 130 -0.95 -22.11 3.38
N LEU A 131 -0.20 -21.64 4.37
CA LEU A 131 -0.72 -20.89 5.50
C LEU A 131 -1.56 -19.70 5.04
N VAL A 132 -1.03 -18.87 4.12
CA VAL A 132 -1.74 -17.70 3.57
C VAL A 132 -2.94 -18.12 2.71
N LYS A 133 -2.86 -19.24 2.00
CA LYS A 133 -3.96 -19.76 1.16
C LYS A 133 -5.13 -20.28 1.99
N GLU A 134 -4.83 -21.04 3.06
CA GLU A 134 -5.82 -21.63 3.95
C GLU A 134 -6.45 -20.60 4.90
N HIS A 135 -5.68 -19.57 5.26
CA HIS A 135 -6.05 -18.49 6.18
C HIS A 135 -5.83 -17.14 5.52
N PRO A 136 -6.80 -16.59 4.78
CA PRO A 136 -6.65 -15.32 4.03
C PRO A 136 -6.29 -14.12 4.88
N GLU A 137 -6.61 -14.12 6.18
CA GLU A 137 -6.22 -13.10 7.17
C GLU A 137 -4.71 -13.03 7.38
N GLU A 138 -4.00 -14.16 7.23
CA GLU A 138 -2.54 -14.22 7.32
C GLU A 138 -1.82 -13.53 6.14
N GLY A 139 -2.55 -13.24 5.08
CA GLY A 139 -2.09 -12.39 3.98
C GLY A 139 -2.24 -10.90 4.25
N LEU A 140 -2.48 -10.49 5.49
CA LEU A 140 -2.53 -9.10 5.95
C LEU A 140 -1.51 -8.91 7.07
N LEU A 141 -1.03 -7.69 7.26
CA LEU A 141 -0.21 -7.39 8.44
C LEU A 141 -1.00 -7.60 9.72
N GLY A 142 -0.33 -8.13 10.74
CA GLY A 142 -0.96 -8.45 12.02
C GLY A 142 -1.82 -9.72 11.99
N GLY A 143 -1.69 -10.59 10.97
CA GLY A 143 -2.27 -11.92 10.98
C GLY A 143 -1.78 -12.72 12.19
N PRO A 144 -2.66 -13.49 12.89
CA PRO A 144 -2.31 -14.09 14.19
C PRO A 144 -1.10 -15.01 14.14
N ARG A 145 -1.00 -15.87 13.12
CA ARG A 145 0.11 -16.82 12.98
C ARG A 145 1.42 -16.17 12.57
N PHE A 146 1.36 -15.18 11.64
CA PHE A 146 2.54 -14.39 11.31
C PHE A 146 2.99 -13.51 12.46
N SER A 147 2.09 -13.01 13.31
CA SER A 147 2.43 -12.31 14.55
C SER A 147 3.15 -13.24 15.54
N GLN A 148 2.70 -14.49 15.66
CA GLN A 148 3.36 -15.51 16.48
C GLN A 148 4.75 -15.87 15.92
N LEU A 149 4.87 -16.00 14.60
CA LEU A 149 6.17 -16.20 13.94
C LEU A 149 7.11 -15.00 14.18
N ALA A 150 6.58 -13.78 14.14
CA ALA A 150 7.35 -12.58 14.43
C ALA A 150 7.90 -12.58 15.85
N GLU A 151 7.09 -12.91 16.87
CA GLU A 151 7.56 -12.99 18.26
C GLU A 151 8.73 -13.97 18.44
N GLN A 152 8.70 -15.08 17.72
CA GLN A 152 9.74 -16.10 17.82
C GLN A 152 10.98 -15.78 16.98
N HIS A 153 10.84 -15.02 15.90
CA HIS A 153 11.81 -15.05 14.82
C HIS A 153 12.29 -13.72 14.28
N ASP A 154 11.59 -12.61 14.54
CA ASP A 154 11.95 -11.29 13.98
C ASP A 154 13.22 -10.66 14.63
N HIS A 155 13.89 -11.39 15.51
CA HIS A 155 15.25 -11.04 15.94
C HIS A 155 16.30 -11.27 14.84
N ARG A 156 15.92 -11.92 13.73
CA ARG A 156 16.74 -12.16 12.55
C ARG A 156 16.01 -11.71 11.29
N PRO A 157 16.72 -11.09 10.33
CA PRO A 157 16.13 -10.69 9.06
C PRO A 157 15.77 -11.90 8.19
N LEU A 158 14.96 -11.66 7.15
CA LEU A 158 14.48 -12.69 6.24
C LEU A 158 15.63 -13.44 5.55
N SER A 159 16.72 -12.75 5.21
CA SER A 159 17.93 -13.32 4.62
C SER A 159 18.61 -14.40 5.47
N ALA A 160 18.40 -14.39 6.80
CA ALA A 160 18.93 -15.42 7.70
C ALA A 160 18.06 -16.71 7.74
N TRP A 161 16.87 -16.67 7.13
CA TRP A 161 15.94 -17.80 7.09
C TRP A 161 16.06 -18.65 5.85
N PHE A 162 16.56 -18.09 4.76
CA PHE A 162 16.63 -18.70 3.45
C PHE A 162 18.05 -18.67 2.94
N GLY A 163 18.42 -19.64 2.12
CA GLY A 163 19.73 -19.67 1.46
C GLY A 163 19.90 -18.49 0.50
N ALA A 164 21.14 -18.14 0.19
CA ALA A 164 21.46 -16.99 -0.65
C ALA A 164 20.73 -17.01 -2.01
N SER A 165 20.62 -18.17 -2.64
CA SER A 165 19.93 -18.30 -3.93
C SER A 165 18.43 -17.97 -3.84
N ALA A 166 17.72 -18.44 -2.80
CA ALA A 166 16.32 -18.11 -2.56
C ALA A 166 16.14 -16.63 -2.21
N THR A 167 17.05 -16.11 -1.38
CA THR A 167 17.05 -14.71 -0.94
C THR A 167 17.20 -13.76 -2.13
N GLU A 168 18.19 -13.97 -2.98
CA GLU A 168 18.49 -13.07 -4.10
C GLU A 168 17.51 -13.23 -5.27
N SER A 169 17.16 -14.49 -5.63
CA SER A 169 16.40 -14.73 -6.85
C SER A 169 14.89 -14.61 -6.70
N LEU A 170 14.36 -14.78 -5.49
CA LEU A 170 12.92 -14.78 -5.25
C LEU A 170 12.49 -13.73 -4.22
N LEU A 171 13.10 -13.72 -3.03
CA LEU A 171 12.65 -12.86 -1.95
C LEU A 171 12.98 -11.40 -2.19
N ARG A 172 14.21 -11.11 -2.62
CA ARG A 172 14.64 -9.74 -2.91
C ARG A 172 13.76 -9.03 -3.94
N PRO A 173 13.45 -9.61 -5.12
CA PRO A 173 12.52 -9.00 -6.08
C PRO A 173 11.17 -8.66 -5.47
N ILE A 174 10.70 -9.45 -4.52
CA ILE A 174 9.40 -9.25 -3.85
C ILE A 174 9.49 -8.10 -2.84
N THR A 175 10.43 -8.19 -1.87
CA THR A 175 10.56 -7.20 -0.80
C THR A 175 10.94 -5.83 -1.35
N LEU A 176 11.83 -5.79 -2.34
CA LEU A 176 12.28 -4.55 -2.96
C LEU A 176 11.17 -3.83 -3.72
N ARG A 177 10.36 -4.58 -4.49
CA ARG A 177 9.26 -3.98 -5.28
C ARG A 177 8.07 -3.56 -4.44
N MET A 178 7.83 -4.24 -3.31
CA MET A 178 6.66 -3.99 -2.46
C MET A 178 6.96 -3.04 -1.30
N ASN A 179 8.18 -3.11 -0.76
CA ASN A 179 8.55 -2.44 0.48
C ASN A 179 9.81 -1.56 0.35
N GLY A 180 10.51 -1.64 -0.79
CA GLY A 180 11.81 -0.96 -0.98
C GLY A 180 12.89 -1.47 -0.04
N ALA A 181 12.68 -2.61 0.61
CA ALA A 181 13.56 -3.20 1.62
C ALA A 181 14.35 -4.36 1.05
N GLU A 182 15.63 -4.42 1.35
CA GLU A 182 16.44 -5.59 1.07
C GLU A 182 16.04 -6.74 2.03
N PRO A 183 16.28 -8.02 1.70
CA PRO A 183 15.90 -9.15 2.55
C PRO A 183 16.59 -9.18 3.93
N ASP A 184 17.69 -8.46 4.10
CA ASP A 184 18.37 -8.25 5.38
C ASP A 184 17.78 -7.09 6.21
N GLU A 185 16.81 -6.38 5.66
CA GLU A 185 16.02 -5.31 6.28
C GLU A 185 14.53 -5.69 6.40
N TYR A 186 14.17 -6.91 6.01
CA TYR A 186 12.79 -7.39 6.02
C TYR A 186 12.62 -8.62 6.91
N TYR A 187 11.45 -8.82 7.50
CA TYR A 187 11.26 -9.78 8.58
C TYR A 187 10.14 -10.78 8.29
N LEU A 188 10.25 -11.97 8.89
CA LEU A 188 9.35 -13.10 8.63
C LEU A 188 7.89 -12.78 8.98
N GLY A 189 7.67 -12.03 10.07
CA GLY A 189 6.34 -11.64 10.52
C GLY A 189 5.53 -10.80 9.53
N CYS A 190 6.20 -10.13 8.57
CA CYS A 190 5.55 -9.33 7.55
C CYS A 190 5.42 -10.03 6.18
N LEU A 191 6.04 -11.20 6.03
CA LEU A 191 6.12 -11.90 4.74
C LEU A 191 4.76 -12.36 4.20
N GLY A 192 3.79 -12.62 5.10
CA GLY A 192 2.45 -13.06 4.71
C GLY A 192 1.77 -12.13 3.70
N SER A 193 1.89 -10.82 3.90
CA SER A 193 1.31 -9.81 3.01
C SER A 193 1.92 -9.86 1.60
N ASN A 194 3.23 -10.12 1.50
CA ASN A 194 3.93 -10.24 0.23
C ASN A 194 3.59 -11.56 -0.48
N LEU A 195 3.50 -12.66 0.26
CA LEU A 195 3.10 -13.97 -0.30
C LEU A 195 1.70 -13.93 -0.89
N LYS A 196 0.75 -13.26 -0.24
CA LYS A 196 -0.61 -13.07 -0.79
C LYS A 196 -0.56 -12.41 -2.16
N MET A 197 0.27 -11.40 -2.33
CA MET A 197 0.42 -10.67 -3.59
C MET A 197 1.13 -11.51 -4.66
N LEU A 198 2.10 -12.34 -4.27
CA LEU A 198 2.82 -13.23 -5.20
C LEU A 198 1.91 -14.28 -5.84
N PHE A 199 0.88 -14.75 -5.12
CA PHE A 199 -0.08 -15.76 -5.60
C PHE A 199 -1.33 -15.17 -6.28
N ASP A 200 -1.30 -13.89 -6.61
CA ASP A 200 -2.36 -13.25 -7.40
C ASP A 200 -1.91 -13.08 -8.86
N SER A 201 -2.84 -12.77 -9.72
CA SER A 201 -2.60 -12.29 -11.07
C SER A 201 -3.19 -10.89 -11.18
N TYR A 202 -2.65 -10.09 -12.10
CA TYR A 202 -2.92 -8.67 -12.09
C TYR A 202 -3.54 -8.20 -13.39
N ASP A 203 -4.50 -7.31 -13.22
CA ASP A 203 -5.05 -6.46 -14.26
C ASP A 203 -4.57 -5.01 -14.03
N GLN A 204 -4.74 -4.17 -15.04
CA GLN A 204 -4.61 -2.72 -14.93
C GLN A 204 -5.87 -2.06 -15.47
N LEU A 205 -6.13 -0.81 -15.08
CA LEU A 205 -7.19 0.00 -15.65
C LEU A 205 -6.79 0.46 -17.06
N SER A 206 -7.62 0.20 -18.05
CA SER A 206 -7.33 0.60 -19.44
C SER A 206 -7.25 2.12 -19.61
N SER A 207 -8.01 2.87 -18.80
CA SER A 207 -8.04 4.34 -18.81
C SER A 207 -7.20 4.99 -17.71
N GLY A 208 -6.41 4.19 -16.95
CA GLY A 208 -5.66 4.64 -15.80
C GLY A 208 -6.52 4.99 -14.57
N MET A 209 -5.85 5.30 -13.46
CA MET A 209 -6.47 5.61 -12.17
C MET A 209 -7.18 6.97 -12.18
N SER A 210 -6.69 7.96 -12.94
CA SER A 210 -7.24 9.32 -12.96
C SER A 210 -8.72 9.37 -13.27
N SER A 211 -9.17 8.65 -14.31
CA SER A 211 -10.58 8.65 -14.72
C SER A 211 -11.52 8.05 -13.66
N LEU A 212 -11.04 7.09 -12.88
CA LEU A 212 -11.76 6.52 -11.74
C LEU A 212 -11.86 7.55 -10.61
N LEU A 213 -10.75 8.22 -10.29
CA LEU A 213 -10.68 9.21 -9.22
C LEU A 213 -11.52 10.46 -9.53
N GLU A 214 -11.58 10.90 -10.78
CA GLU A 214 -12.47 11.98 -11.23
C GLU A 214 -13.95 11.65 -11.00
N ARG A 215 -14.36 10.40 -11.28
CA ARG A 215 -15.74 9.95 -10.99
C ARG A 215 -16.03 9.90 -9.50
N PHE A 216 -15.07 9.41 -8.71
CA PHE A 216 -15.19 9.40 -7.25
C PHE A 216 -15.31 10.81 -6.69
N GLN A 217 -14.47 11.74 -7.13
CA GLN A 217 -14.44 13.13 -6.64
C GLN A 217 -15.78 13.86 -6.82
N LYS A 218 -16.57 13.49 -7.84
CA LYS A 218 -17.94 14.06 -8.02
C LYS A 218 -18.92 13.64 -6.92
N THR A 219 -18.55 12.69 -6.07
CA THR A 219 -19.45 12.11 -5.05
C THR A 219 -19.09 12.48 -3.63
N VAL A 220 -17.91 13.07 -3.39
CA VAL A 220 -17.41 13.47 -2.07
C VAL A 220 -16.77 14.85 -2.17
N PRO A 221 -17.09 15.79 -1.27
CA PRO A 221 -16.37 17.06 -1.18
C PRO A 221 -14.88 16.85 -0.91
N VAL A 222 -14.04 17.57 -1.65
CA VAL A 222 -12.57 17.50 -1.53
C VAL A 222 -12.01 18.91 -1.39
N LEU A 223 -11.26 19.17 -0.33
CA LEU A 223 -10.46 20.36 -0.12
C LEU A 223 -9.02 20.08 -0.52
N SER A 224 -8.68 20.30 -1.78
CA SER A 224 -7.31 20.19 -2.29
C SER A 224 -6.45 21.40 -1.89
N ASN A 225 -5.12 21.27 -1.96
CA ASN A 225 -4.16 22.30 -1.56
C ASN A 225 -4.41 22.80 -0.13
N THR A 226 -4.87 21.91 0.75
CA THR A 226 -5.26 22.20 2.12
C THR A 226 -4.59 21.20 3.07
N ARG A 227 -3.75 21.72 3.95
CA ARG A 227 -3.01 20.91 4.92
C ARG A 227 -3.68 20.95 6.27
N VAL A 228 -3.95 19.79 6.88
CA VAL A 228 -4.29 19.71 8.30
C VAL A 228 -3.04 19.93 9.14
N THR A 229 -3.08 20.89 10.06
CA THR A 229 -1.95 21.27 10.91
C THR A 229 -2.10 20.79 12.34
N GLU A 230 -3.35 20.65 12.83
CA GLU A 230 -3.63 20.21 14.21
C GLU A 230 -4.99 19.48 14.28
N LEU A 231 -5.09 18.55 15.23
CA LEU A 231 -6.36 17.94 15.66
C LEU A 231 -6.92 18.71 16.83
N LEU A 232 -8.21 19.04 16.78
CA LEU A 232 -8.93 19.70 17.87
C LEU A 232 -9.50 18.65 18.82
N TRP A 233 -9.20 18.78 20.10
CA TRP A 233 -9.56 17.82 21.13
C TRP A 233 -10.49 18.41 22.20
N SER A 234 -11.42 17.60 22.67
CA SER A 234 -12.22 17.83 23.88
C SER A 234 -12.08 16.59 24.77
N GLY A 235 -11.23 16.66 25.79
CA GLY A 235 -10.83 15.48 26.57
C GLY A 235 -10.15 14.42 25.70
N SER A 236 -10.68 13.22 25.67
CA SER A 236 -10.22 12.11 24.83
C SER A 236 -10.91 12.04 23.45
N ARG A 237 -11.77 13.01 23.11
CA ARG A 237 -12.51 13.05 21.85
C ARG A 237 -11.89 14.03 20.87
N VAL A 238 -11.74 13.63 19.62
CA VAL A 238 -11.44 14.54 18.51
C VAL A 238 -12.74 15.18 18.02
N THR A 239 -12.75 16.50 17.93
CA THR A 239 -13.94 17.31 17.59
C THR A 239 -13.76 18.12 16.30
N GLY A 240 -12.56 18.10 15.70
CA GLY A 240 -12.30 18.85 14.49
C GLY A 240 -10.82 18.88 14.10
N VAL A 241 -10.50 19.74 13.17
CA VAL A 241 -9.14 19.97 12.67
C VAL A 241 -8.87 21.46 12.48
N GLU A 242 -7.60 21.86 12.64
CA GLU A 242 -7.09 23.11 12.10
C GLU A 242 -6.49 22.85 10.73
N ILE A 243 -6.85 23.66 9.75
CA ILE A 243 -6.35 23.56 8.38
C ILE A 243 -5.58 24.81 8.01
N ASP A 244 -4.55 24.62 7.16
CA ASP A 244 -3.84 25.69 6.47
C ASP A 244 -4.12 25.61 4.97
N GLN A 245 -4.70 26.66 4.43
CA GLN A 245 -4.93 26.80 3.00
C GLN A 245 -4.25 28.09 2.52
N ARG A 246 -3.12 27.94 1.83
CA ARG A 246 -2.34 29.05 1.29
C ARG A 246 -1.88 30.05 2.36
N GLY A 247 -1.51 29.59 3.55
CA GLY A 247 -1.09 30.41 4.68
C GLY A 247 -2.24 30.91 5.58
N ALA A 248 -3.49 30.72 5.19
CA ALA A 248 -4.65 31.04 6.02
C ALA A 248 -5.05 29.85 6.89
N ARG A 249 -4.95 30.00 8.21
CA ARG A 249 -5.34 28.97 9.18
C ARG A 249 -6.77 29.16 9.62
N THR A 250 -7.55 28.08 9.58
CA THR A 250 -8.93 28.05 10.02
C THR A 250 -9.24 26.77 10.78
N ARG A 251 -10.13 26.84 11.76
CA ARG A 251 -10.63 25.67 12.50
C ARG A 251 -11.94 25.21 11.90
N ARG A 252 -12.09 23.90 11.79
CA ARG A 252 -13.31 23.25 11.29
C ARG A 252 -13.74 22.15 12.24
N ASP A 253 -15.00 22.21 12.67
CA ASP A 253 -15.58 21.21 13.53
C ASP A 253 -16.12 20.04 12.72
N TYR A 254 -15.85 18.82 13.22
CA TYR A 254 -16.33 17.57 12.69
C TYR A 254 -16.76 16.64 13.84
N ASP A 255 -17.72 15.78 13.56
CA ASP A 255 -18.16 14.77 14.54
C ASP A 255 -17.06 13.72 14.75
N ALA A 256 -16.24 13.44 13.73
CA ALA A 256 -15.10 12.54 13.77
C ALA A 256 -14.06 12.86 12.68
N VAL A 257 -12.87 12.29 12.84
CA VAL A 257 -11.74 12.43 11.91
C VAL A 257 -11.16 11.04 11.56
N VAL A 258 -10.85 10.81 10.30
CA VAL A 258 -10.07 9.66 9.84
C VAL A 258 -8.72 10.14 9.32
N LEU A 259 -7.62 9.73 9.96
CA LEU A 259 -6.27 9.99 9.48
C LEU A 259 -5.87 8.89 8.48
N ALA A 260 -5.84 9.26 7.20
CA ALA A 260 -5.45 8.38 6.09
C ALA A 260 -4.09 8.80 5.51
N LEU A 261 -3.12 8.99 6.40
CA LEU A 261 -1.78 9.50 6.14
C LEU A 261 -0.74 8.38 6.31
N PRO A 262 0.48 8.51 5.74
CA PRO A 262 1.61 7.70 6.17
C PRO A 262 1.85 7.84 7.68
N ALA A 263 2.39 6.79 8.32
CA ALA A 263 2.51 6.74 9.79
C ALA A 263 3.26 7.94 10.39
N ALA A 264 4.33 8.38 9.73
CA ALA A 264 5.13 9.51 10.21
C ALA A 264 4.36 10.85 10.16
N GLU A 265 3.55 11.08 9.12
CA GLU A 265 2.67 12.25 9.03
C GLU A 265 1.54 12.18 10.07
N ALA A 266 0.95 11.03 10.28
CA ALA A 266 -0.02 10.83 11.35
C ALA A 266 0.61 11.13 12.73
N ALA A 267 1.86 10.72 12.96
CA ALA A 267 2.60 11.01 14.18
C ALA A 267 2.83 12.51 14.41
N THR A 268 2.93 13.33 13.35
CA THR A 268 3.06 14.79 13.50
C THR A 268 1.78 15.44 14.02
N LEU A 269 0.61 14.90 13.66
CA LEU A 269 -0.68 15.38 14.16
C LEU A 269 -1.01 14.83 15.56
N LEU A 270 -0.32 13.77 15.97
CA LEU A 270 -0.51 13.10 17.26
C LEU A 270 0.65 13.36 18.24
N GLN A 271 1.27 14.56 18.19
CA GLN A 271 2.48 14.91 18.93
C GLN A 271 2.37 14.71 20.45
N ARG A 272 1.20 14.94 21.01
CA ARG A 272 0.92 14.83 22.45
C ARG A 272 0.33 13.47 22.85
N GLN A 273 0.23 12.53 21.90
CA GLN A 273 -0.39 11.24 22.13
C GLN A 273 0.66 10.13 22.33
N PRO A 274 0.43 9.17 23.22
CA PRO A 274 1.39 8.10 23.51
C PRO A 274 1.68 7.20 22.31
N ILE A 275 0.78 7.12 21.34
CA ILE A 275 0.97 6.34 20.12
C ILE A 275 2.01 6.93 19.14
N ARG A 276 2.40 8.20 19.32
CA ARG A 276 3.35 8.89 18.45
C ARG A 276 4.63 8.10 18.22
N SER A 277 5.25 7.59 19.28
CA SER A 277 6.52 6.86 19.18
C SER A 277 6.39 5.57 18.35
N ALA A 278 5.28 4.85 18.49
CA ALA A 278 5.02 3.65 17.69
C ALA A 278 4.85 3.97 16.21
N LEU A 279 4.15 5.06 15.89
CA LEU A 279 3.97 5.53 14.50
C LEU A 279 5.29 6.05 13.89
N GLN A 280 6.11 6.77 14.66
CA GLN A 280 7.42 7.24 14.22
C GLN A 280 8.42 6.10 13.97
N GLY A 281 8.27 4.97 14.65
CA GLY A 281 9.07 3.76 14.43
C GLY A 281 8.75 3.02 13.14
N ILE A 282 7.69 3.39 12.41
CA ILE A 282 7.34 2.79 11.12
C ILE A 282 8.12 3.49 10.01
N THR A 283 9.03 2.76 9.40
CA THR A 283 9.92 3.26 8.34
C THR A 283 9.26 3.21 6.97
N TYR A 284 9.63 4.18 6.14
CA TYR A 284 9.29 4.22 4.72
C TYR A 284 10.57 4.39 3.92
N ASN A 285 10.72 3.60 2.87
CA ASN A 285 11.82 3.74 1.93
C ASN A 285 11.41 4.65 0.77
N PRO A 286 12.32 5.49 0.29
CA PRO A 286 12.06 6.32 -0.88
C PRO A 286 11.92 5.45 -2.14
N VAL A 287 11.19 5.97 -3.10
CA VAL A 287 11.10 5.38 -4.44
C VAL A 287 11.06 6.48 -5.49
N THR A 288 11.88 6.33 -6.50
CA THR A 288 11.87 7.18 -7.68
C THR A 288 11.34 6.40 -8.88
N LEU A 289 10.45 7.00 -9.60
CA LEU A 289 9.80 6.44 -10.77
C LEU A 289 10.06 7.33 -11.97
N LEU A 290 10.50 6.70 -13.06
CA LEU A 290 10.59 7.34 -14.36
C LEU A 290 9.71 6.54 -15.33
N VAL A 291 8.98 7.23 -16.16
CA VAL A 291 8.27 6.62 -17.28
C VAL A 291 8.69 7.36 -18.53
N ALA A 292 9.32 6.66 -19.45
CA ALA A 292 9.83 7.22 -20.68
C ALA A 292 9.20 6.55 -21.89
N ARG A 293 8.83 7.34 -22.90
CA ARG A 293 8.34 6.89 -24.21
C ARG A 293 9.47 6.94 -25.20
N TYR A 294 9.61 5.88 -25.98
CA TYR A 294 10.59 5.77 -27.06
C TYR A 294 9.89 5.70 -28.42
N SER A 295 10.63 6.03 -29.47
CA SER A 295 10.15 5.97 -30.86
C SER A 295 9.96 4.56 -31.40
N ARG A 296 10.47 3.55 -30.65
CA ARG A 296 10.39 2.12 -30.98
C ARG A 296 10.16 1.27 -29.75
N ASP A 297 9.74 0.02 -29.95
CA ASP A 297 9.59 -0.95 -28.89
C ASP A 297 10.94 -1.29 -28.23
N ILE A 298 10.97 -1.23 -26.91
CA ILE A 298 12.12 -1.59 -26.07
C ILE A 298 11.97 -2.99 -25.50
N PHE A 299 10.76 -3.34 -25.10
CA PHE A 299 10.40 -4.68 -24.63
C PHE A 299 9.70 -5.47 -25.73
N ASP A 300 9.54 -6.76 -25.51
CA ASP A 300 8.77 -7.67 -26.36
C ASP A 300 7.86 -8.56 -25.50
N GLU A 301 7.06 -9.42 -26.15
CA GLU A 301 6.13 -10.32 -25.44
C GLU A 301 6.84 -11.34 -24.55
N ARG A 302 8.09 -11.69 -24.83
CA ARG A 302 8.88 -12.69 -24.09
C ARG A 302 9.51 -12.13 -22.84
N VAL A 303 9.98 -10.88 -22.92
CA VAL A 303 10.60 -10.16 -21.77
C VAL A 303 9.93 -8.82 -21.63
N ARG A 304 9.07 -8.70 -20.63
CA ARG A 304 8.25 -7.50 -20.38
C ARG A 304 8.71 -6.69 -19.17
N ALA A 305 9.51 -7.28 -18.28
CA ALA A 305 10.10 -6.61 -17.15
C ALA A 305 11.41 -7.29 -16.73
N ILE A 306 12.36 -6.49 -16.28
CA ILE A 306 13.67 -6.94 -15.80
C ILE A 306 13.85 -6.42 -14.37
N VAL A 307 14.22 -7.31 -13.45
CA VAL A 307 14.68 -6.98 -12.10
C VAL A 307 16.20 -7.08 -12.10
N PHE A 308 16.85 -5.99 -11.75
CA PHE A 308 18.30 -5.87 -11.79
C PHE A 308 18.97 -6.40 -10.51
N ASP A 309 20.28 -6.54 -10.56
CA ASP A 309 21.10 -7.00 -9.44
C ASP A 309 21.15 -5.96 -8.29
N PRO A 310 21.61 -6.37 -7.08
CA PRO A 310 21.61 -5.50 -5.89
C PRO A 310 22.50 -4.26 -5.98
N THR A 311 23.48 -4.26 -6.90
CA THR A 311 24.41 -3.14 -7.05
C THR A 311 23.86 -2.02 -7.94
N SER A 312 22.75 -2.31 -8.65
CA SER A 312 22.09 -1.33 -9.50
C SER A 312 21.18 -0.40 -8.70
N PRO A 313 21.24 0.94 -8.91
CA PRO A 313 20.27 1.86 -8.35
C PRO A 313 18.87 1.66 -8.95
N VAL A 314 18.77 1.06 -10.13
CA VAL A 314 17.52 0.70 -10.77
C VAL A 314 17.10 -0.68 -10.28
N SER A 315 16.04 -0.75 -9.47
CA SER A 315 15.54 -2.01 -8.96
C SER A 315 14.86 -2.86 -10.05
N ASN A 316 14.11 -2.20 -10.91
CA ASN A 316 13.48 -2.86 -12.06
C ASN A 316 13.11 -1.88 -13.17
N ALA A 317 13.04 -2.40 -14.40
CA ALA A 317 12.44 -1.73 -15.55
C ALA A 317 11.44 -2.66 -16.24
N GLY A 318 10.38 -2.12 -16.83
CA GLY A 318 9.40 -2.92 -17.56
C GLY A 318 8.49 -2.09 -18.45
N CYS A 319 7.83 -2.74 -19.40
CA CYS A 319 6.82 -2.07 -20.22
C CYS A 319 5.68 -1.53 -19.34
N TYR A 320 5.20 -0.34 -19.68
CA TYR A 320 4.19 0.34 -18.89
C TYR A 320 2.84 -0.38 -18.97
N GLY A 321 2.37 -0.68 -20.15
CA GLY A 321 1.08 -1.31 -20.40
C GLY A 321 1.19 -2.66 -21.10
N VAL A 322 0.04 -3.21 -21.43
CA VAL A 322 -0.02 -4.51 -22.13
C VAL A 322 0.47 -4.36 -23.57
N ARG A 323 0.17 -3.24 -24.20
CA ARG A 323 0.53 -2.93 -25.60
C ARG A 323 1.61 -1.87 -25.72
N ASP A 324 1.96 -1.20 -24.64
CA ASP A 324 2.91 -0.08 -24.61
C ASP A 324 4.35 -0.60 -24.45
N LEU A 325 4.83 -1.40 -25.42
CA LEU A 325 6.16 -1.99 -25.40
C LEU A 325 7.27 -0.94 -25.56
N ASN A 326 6.93 0.22 -26.10
CA ASN A 326 7.79 1.38 -26.26
C ASN A 326 7.73 2.37 -25.09
N VAL A 327 6.83 2.17 -24.12
CA VAL A 327 6.76 2.98 -22.89
C VAL A 327 7.35 2.17 -21.76
N VAL A 328 8.46 2.66 -21.21
CA VAL A 328 9.23 1.97 -20.18
C VAL A 328 9.07 2.67 -18.84
N ARG A 329 8.69 1.89 -17.83
CA ARG A 329 8.70 2.34 -16.44
C ARG A 329 9.95 1.81 -15.74
N TYR A 330 10.76 2.72 -15.25
CA TYR A 330 11.90 2.44 -14.38
C TYR A 330 11.52 2.70 -12.93
N THR A 331 11.97 1.85 -12.04
CA THR A 331 11.80 2.00 -10.58
C THR A 331 13.19 2.00 -9.94
N LEU A 332 13.48 3.02 -9.18
CA LEU A 332 14.70 3.12 -8.39
C LEU A 332 14.29 3.06 -6.92
N SER A 333 14.72 2.02 -6.24
CA SER A 333 14.39 1.75 -4.84
C SER A 333 15.44 0.84 -4.21
N GLY A 334 15.42 0.75 -2.87
CA GLY A 334 16.39 -0.03 -2.12
C GLY A 334 17.68 0.74 -1.86
N ARG A 335 18.65 0.04 -1.27
CA ARG A 335 19.91 0.63 -0.76
C ARG A 335 20.73 1.33 -1.83
N ALA A 336 20.77 0.78 -3.04
CA ALA A 336 21.54 1.35 -4.15
C ALA A 336 20.94 2.65 -4.72
N ALA A 337 19.69 2.96 -4.40
CA ALA A 337 19.00 4.20 -4.83
C ALA A 337 19.06 5.31 -3.76
N VAL A 338 19.74 5.07 -2.65
CA VAL A 338 19.96 6.11 -1.61
C VAL A 338 20.77 7.27 -2.20
N GLY A 339 20.27 8.49 -2.03
CA GLY A 339 20.87 9.69 -2.61
C GLY A 339 20.17 10.20 -3.87
N ILE A 340 19.19 9.46 -4.41
CA ILE A 340 18.30 9.97 -5.45
C ILE A 340 17.06 10.54 -4.75
N ASP A 341 16.82 11.81 -4.94
CA ASP A 341 15.74 12.56 -4.29
C ASP A 341 14.98 13.47 -5.28
N GLU A 342 14.12 14.33 -4.75
CA GLU A 342 13.32 15.26 -5.54
C GLU A 342 14.16 16.38 -6.21
N ALA A 343 15.36 16.67 -5.66
CA ALA A 343 16.28 17.68 -6.18
C ALA A 343 17.27 17.11 -7.23
N SER A 344 17.29 15.79 -7.41
CA SER A 344 18.16 15.13 -8.39
C SER A 344 17.78 15.54 -9.82
N ASP A 345 18.77 15.71 -10.68
CA ASP A 345 18.53 16.01 -12.11
C ASP A 345 17.81 14.84 -12.78
N PRO A 346 16.57 15.03 -13.27
CA PRO A 346 15.77 13.96 -13.88
C PRO A 346 16.44 13.32 -15.11
N GLU A 347 17.15 14.11 -15.92
CA GLU A 347 17.87 13.62 -17.12
C GLU A 347 19.03 12.71 -16.73
N ALA A 348 19.81 13.11 -15.73
CA ALA A 348 20.93 12.29 -15.25
C ALA A 348 20.43 10.97 -14.64
N VAL A 349 19.35 11.01 -13.85
CA VAL A 349 18.75 9.82 -13.25
C VAL A 349 18.18 8.87 -14.33
N LEU A 350 17.55 9.42 -15.37
CA LEU A 350 17.05 8.62 -16.49
C LEU A 350 18.22 8.02 -17.29
N GLY A 351 19.29 8.77 -17.52
CA GLY A 351 20.49 8.27 -18.18
C GLY A 351 21.10 7.04 -17.46
N ILE A 352 21.14 7.07 -16.12
CA ILE A 352 21.55 5.91 -15.31
C ILE A 352 20.60 4.72 -15.55
N ALA A 353 19.31 4.97 -15.60
CA ALA A 353 18.30 3.93 -15.79
C ALA A 353 18.37 3.31 -17.20
N GLU A 354 18.54 4.12 -18.23
CA GLU A 354 18.73 3.70 -19.62
C GLU A 354 20.03 2.90 -19.80
N ALA A 355 21.13 3.36 -19.23
CA ALA A 355 22.41 2.66 -19.27
C ALA A 355 22.31 1.25 -18.63
N GLN A 356 21.58 1.13 -17.52
CA GLN A 356 21.35 -0.17 -16.88
C GLN A 356 20.48 -1.08 -17.74
N LEU A 357 19.42 -0.57 -18.36
CA LEU A 357 18.54 -1.36 -19.24
C LEU A 357 19.25 -1.74 -20.54
N CYS A 358 20.10 -0.87 -21.08
CA CYS A 358 20.84 -1.08 -22.32
C CYS A 358 21.72 -2.34 -22.30
N ARG A 359 22.14 -2.80 -21.12
CA ARG A 359 22.87 -4.06 -20.96
C ARG A 359 22.08 -5.31 -21.40
N PHE A 360 20.75 -5.22 -21.50
CA PHE A 360 19.85 -6.34 -21.78
C PHE A 360 18.88 -6.05 -22.92
N ARG A 361 18.60 -4.79 -23.20
CA ARG A 361 17.69 -4.31 -24.24
C ARG A 361 18.29 -3.08 -24.92
N PRO A 362 18.24 -3.00 -26.23
CA PRO A 362 18.80 -1.85 -26.93
C PRO A 362 17.94 -0.60 -26.60
N VAL A 363 18.51 0.30 -25.82
CA VAL A 363 17.92 1.59 -25.47
C VAL A 363 18.94 2.66 -25.82
N HIS A 364 18.51 3.67 -26.58
CA HIS A 364 19.36 4.80 -26.92
C HIS A 364 18.63 6.08 -26.54
N ALA A 365 19.34 7.02 -25.95
CA ALA A 365 18.78 8.33 -25.56
C ALA A 365 18.17 9.08 -26.75
N GLY A 366 18.72 8.89 -27.96
CA GLY A 366 18.19 9.48 -29.21
C GLY A 366 16.82 8.93 -29.64
N ASP A 367 16.42 7.76 -29.13
CA ASP A 367 15.08 7.19 -29.42
C ASP A 367 14.03 7.71 -28.41
N ARG A 368 14.43 8.42 -27.37
CA ARG A 368 13.54 8.95 -26.35
C ARG A 368 12.74 10.12 -26.88
N VAL A 369 11.43 10.07 -26.74
CA VAL A 369 10.49 11.10 -27.17
C VAL A 369 10.16 12.05 -26.02
N GLU A 370 9.85 11.49 -24.85
CA GLU A 370 9.42 12.22 -23.67
C GLU A 370 9.53 11.34 -22.43
N PHE A 371 9.55 11.95 -21.25
CA PHE A 371 9.51 11.21 -19.99
C PHE A 371 8.93 12.04 -18.86
N VAL A 372 8.58 11.35 -17.77
CA VAL A 372 8.21 11.94 -16.49
C VAL A 372 9.06 11.36 -15.38
N PHE A 373 9.37 12.20 -14.40
CA PHE A 373 10.07 11.86 -13.17
C PHE A 373 9.15 12.08 -11.98
N LYS A 374 9.10 11.13 -11.07
CA LYS A 374 8.38 11.26 -9.81
C LYS A 374 9.15 10.62 -8.67
N HIS A 375 9.44 11.41 -7.66
CA HIS A 375 10.04 10.95 -6.42
C HIS A 375 9.00 10.92 -5.29
N PHE A 376 9.06 9.88 -4.45
CA PHE A 376 8.31 9.76 -3.22
C PHE A 376 9.28 9.48 -2.08
N GLN A 377 9.54 10.46 -1.24
CA GLN A 377 10.43 10.33 -0.08
C GLN A 377 9.95 9.24 0.89
N ARG A 378 8.63 9.10 1.05
CA ARG A 378 7.97 8.05 1.83
C ARG A 378 7.14 7.16 0.91
N GLY A 379 7.83 6.52 -0.03
CA GLY A 379 7.20 5.77 -1.11
C GLY A 379 6.67 4.42 -0.68
N LEU A 380 7.49 3.62 0.00
CA LEU A 380 7.22 2.22 0.31
C LEU A 380 7.38 1.95 1.80
N CYS A 381 6.32 1.42 2.43
CA CYS A 381 6.35 1.06 3.85
C CYS A 381 7.21 -0.19 4.07
N ALA A 382 8.24 -0.09 4.90
CA ALA A 382 9.30 -1.08 5.03
C ALA A 382 9.08 -2.10 6.14
N TYR A 383 8.10 -1.94 7.00
CA TYR A 383 7.74 -2.84 8.12
C TYR A 383 8.94 -3.40 8.89
N GLY A 384 9.36 -2.74 9.95
CA GLY A 384 10.43 -3.18 10.82
C GLY A 384 10.12 -4.50 11.57
N PRO A 385 11.09 -5.02 12.33
CA PRO A 385 10.88 -6.21 13.16
C PRO A 385 9.77 -5.96 14.17
N TYR A 386 9.01 -7.01 14.48
CA TYR A 386 7.89 -6.96 15.44
C TYR A 386 6.83 -5.91 15.12
N HIS A 387 6.60 -5.62 13.83
CA HIS A 387 5.60 -4.63 13.39
C HIS A 387 4.21 -4.86 14.01
N HIS A 388 3.81 -6.10 14.24
CA HIS A 388 2.56 -6.47 14.91
C HIS A 388 2.42 -5.87 16.32
N ARG A 389 3.53 -5.61 17.04
CA ARG A 389 3.49 -4.93 18.35
C ARG A 389 3.09 -3.46 18.22
N ALA A 390 3.54 -2.78 17.15
CA ALA A 390 3.08 -1.44 16.83
C ALA A 390 1.58 -1.41 16.51
N LEU A 391 1.10 -2.42 15.77
CA LEU A 391 -0.34 -2.57 15.47
C LEU A 391 -1.17 -2.84 16.74
N ALA A 392 -0.66 -3.67 17.67
CA ALA A 392 -1.32 -3.94 18.95
C ALA A 392 -1.45 -2.65 19.77
N ARG A 393 -0.35 -1.89 19.94
CA ARG A 393 -0.33 -0.59 20.63
C ARG A 393 -1.30 0.41 19.97
N LEU A 394 -1.34 0.45 18.63
CA LEU A 394 -2.30 1.28 17.90
C LEU A 394 -3.73 0.91 18.26
N GLY A 395 -4.07 -0.38 18.20
CA GLY A 395 -5.41 -0.86 18.54
C GLY A 395 -5.81 -0.62 20.00
N GLU A 396 -4.87 -0.70 20.95
CA GLU A 396 -5.08 -0.36 22.36
C GLU A 396 -5.36 1.13 22.54
N TRP A 397 -4.52 1.97 21.96
CA TRP A 397 -4.69 3.41 22.04
C TRP A 397 -5.99 3.88 21.37
N GLU A 398 -6.35 3.35 20.21
CA GLU A 398 -7.60 3.71 19.53
C GLU A 398 -8.86 3.36 20.33
N ARG A 399 -8.78 2.44 21.29
CA ARG A 399 -9.88 2.17 22.23
C ARG A 399 -10.03 3.23 23.32
N SER A 400 -8.97 3.97 23.63
CA SER A 400 -8.95 5.03 24.65
C SER A 400 -9.36 6.40 24.12
N VAL A 401 -9.50 6.56 22.80
CA VAL A 401 -9.91 7.83 22.16
C VAL A 401 -11.20 7.65 21.38
N SER A 402 -11.98 8.72 21.23
CA SER A 402 -13.20 8.72 20.44
C SER A 402 -13.18 9.79 19.35
N GLY A 403 -14.02 9.63 18.33
CA GLY A 403 -14.05 10.54 17.19
C GLY A 403 -12.79 10.51 16.31
N LEU A 404 -11.93 9.48 16.44
CA LEU A 404 -10.73 9.36 15.65
C LEU A 404 -10.51 7.91 15.19
N ALA A 405 -10.08 7.75 13.94
CA ALA A 405 -9.62 6.48 13.40
C ALA A 405 -8.39 6.69 12.52
N LEU A 406 -7.48 5.71 12.50
CA LEU A 406 -6.30 5.70 11.64
C LEU A 406 -6.43 4.60 10.59
N THR A 407 -6.00 4.90 9.36
CA THR A 407 -5.91 3.95 8.26
C THR A 407 -4.71 4.25 7.38
N GLY A 408 -4.14 3.22 6.77
CA GLY A 408 -2.96 3.36 5.93
C GLY A 408 -2.35 2.02 5.53
N ASP A 409 -1.34 2.08 4.70
CA ASP A 409 -0.57 0.92 4.24
C ASP A 409 0.23 0.24 5.38
N TYR A 410 0.50 0.96 6.45
CA TYR A 410 1.18 0.42 7.63
C TYR A 410 0.27 -0.43 8.53
N VAL A 411 -1.07 -0.41 8.30
CA VAL A 411 -2.04 -1.12 9.15
C VAL A 411 -2.29 -2.55 8.66
N ARG A 412 -2.53 -2.72 7.34
CA ARG A 412 -2.88 -4.04 6.77
C ARG A 412 -2.01 -4.48 5.59
N GLY A 413 -1.10 -3.63 5.10
CA GLY A 413 -0.18 -3.93 4.02
C GLY A 413 -0.17 -2.87 2.91
N ALA A 414 0.83 -2.94 2.04
CA ALA A 414 1.12 -1.92 1.04
C ALA A 414 0.26 -2.00 -0.24
N SER A 415 -0.59 -3.01 -0.39
CA SER A 415 -1.43 -3.12 -1.58
C SER A 415 -2.64 -2.18 -1.53
N ILE A 416 -3.18 -1.79 -2.69
CA ILE A 416 -4.44 -1.04 -2.79
C ILE A 416 -5.56 -1.78 -2.02
N GLU A 417 -5.66 -3.10 -2.17
CA GLU A 417 -6.65 -3.91 -1.43
C GLU A 417 -6.46 -3.83 0.08
N SER A 418 -5.21 -3.86 0.57
CA SER A 418 -4.92 -3.75 1.99
C SER A 418 -5.26 -2.36 2.54
N CYS A 419 -5.09 -1.30 1.74
CA CYS A 419 -5.53 0.05 2.07
C CYS A 419 -7.07 0.12 2.21
N PHE A 420 -7.80 -0.52 1.29
CA PHE A 420 -9.26 -0.63 1.35
C PHE A 420 -9.73 -1.47 2.53
N GLN A 421 -9.04 -2.58 2.83
CA GLN A 421 -9.32 -3.39 4.00
C GLN A 421 -9.11 -2.62 5.31
N SER A 422 -7.98 -1.91 5.44
CA SER A 422 -7.67 -1.06 6.59
C SER A 422 -8.75 0.01 6.79
N ALA A 423 -9.12 0.72 5.73
CA ALA A 423 -10.14 1.76 5.77
C ALA A 423 -11.52 1.20 6.19
N PHE A 424 -11.91 0.05 5.65
CA PHE A 424 -13.16 -0.62 6.04
C PHE A 424 -13.20 -0.94 7.53
N GLU A 425 -12.13 -1.52 8.07
CA GLU A 425 -12.04 -1.88 9.49
C GLU A 425 -12.05 -0.63 10.38
N SER A 426 -11.34 0.43 9.98
CA SER A 426 -11.28 1.70 10.72
C SER A 426 -12.63 2.41 10.75
N VAL A 427 -13.33 2.48 9.62
CA VAL A 427 -14.69 3.04 9.54
C VAL A 427 -15.68 2.19 10.35
N ALA A 428 -15.61 0.86 10.23
CA ALA A 428 -16.50 -0.03 11.01
C ALA A 428 -16.28 0.12 12.52
N ARG A 429 -15.05 0.36 12.97
CA ARG A 429 -14.74 0.63 14.38
C ARG A 429 -15.31 1.97 14.81
N LEU A 430 -15.09 3.03 14.04
CA LEU A 430 -15.62 4.38 14.30
C LEU A 430 -17.15 4.34 14.46
N CYS A 431 -17.86 3.69 13.53
CA CYS A 431 -19.32 3.56 13.61
C CYS A 431 -19.79 2.78 14.85
N ARG A 432 -19.01 1.81 15.35
CA ARG A 432 -19.35 1.08 16.59
C ARG A 432 -19.13 1.94 17.84
N GLN A 433 -18.03 2.68 17.92
CA GLN A 433 -17.77 3.58 19.04
C GLN A 433 -18.89 4.62 19.21
N GLU A 434 -19.32 5.22 18.10
CA GLU A 434 -20.39 6.22 18.12
C GLU A 434 -21.75 5.64 18.57
N ARG A 435 -22.05 4.39 18.25
CA ARG A 435 -23.27 3.72 18.77
C ARG A 435 -23.24 3.54 20.27
N LEU A 436 -22.09 3.17 20.84
CA LEU A 436 -21.93 2.99 22.29
C LEU A 436 -22.12 4.33 23.03
N HIS A 437 -21.66 5.45 22.45
CA HIS A 437 -21.86 6.78 23.03
C HIS A 437 -23.30 7.31 22.85
N ALA A 438 -24.07 6.78 21.91
CA ALA A 438 -25.46 7.20 21.68
C ALA A 438 -26.48 6.43 22.55
N LEU A 439 -26.06 5.36 23.23
CA LEU A 439 -26.92 4.67 24.20
C LEU A 439 -26.97 5.49 25.51
N PRO A 440 -28.16 5.82 26.05
CA PRO A 440 -28.26 6.53 27.34
C PRO A 440 -27.61 5.69 28.44
N GLU A 441 -26.92 6.35 29.37
CA GLU A 441 -26.19 5.72 30.50
C GLU A 441 -27.08 4.86 31.44
N THR A 442 -28.37 4.77 31.20
CA THR A 442 -29.37 4.07 32.03
C THR A 442 -29.27 2.53 32.00
N HIS A 443 -28.36 1.92 31.21
CA HIS A 443 -28.20 0.46 31.20
C HIS A 443 -26.90 -0.07 31.83
N ALA A 444 -26.10 0.77 32.49
CA ALA A 444 -24.87 0.32 33.15
C ALA A 444 -25.08 -0.26 34.56
N HIS A 445 -26.28 -0.26 35.11
CA HIS A 445 -26.61 -0.74 36.45
C HIS A 445 -27.84 -1.68 36.49
N GLN A 446 -28.03 -2.54 35.51
CA GLN A 446 -28.82 -3.75 35.72
C GLN A 446 -27.88 -4.93 35.88
N SER A 447 -27.57 -5.21 37.15
CA SER A 447 -27.01 -6.47 37.63
C SER A 447 -27.76 -7.64 36.99
N CYS A 448 -27.00 -8.52 36.36
CA CYS A 448 -27.45 -9.83 35.90
C CYS A 448 -28.13 -10.56 37.07
N PRO A 449 -29.42 -10.94 36.99
CA PRO A 449 -29.97 -11.85 38.00
C PRO A 449 -29.42 -13.27 37.74
N ASP A 450 -28.97 -13.91 38.82
CA ASP A 450 -28.63 -15.32 38.94
C ASP A 450 -29.56 -16.24 38.13
N ILE A 451 -29.09 -16.72 36.98
CA ILE A 451 -29.63 -17.92 36.31
C ILE A 451 -28.50 -18.91 36.14
N LEU A 452 -28.00 -19.42 37.25
CA LEU A 452 -27.08 -20.57 37.27
C LEU A 452 -27.26 -21.36 38.58
N GLN A 453 -28.52 -21.77 38.88
CA GLN A 453 -28.76 -22.86 39.81
C GLN A 453 -30.14 -23.46 39.49
N ARG A 454 -30.20 -24.39 38.56
CA ARG A 454 -31.20 -25.48 38.48
C ARG A 454 -30.98 -26.31 37.21
N ARG A 455 -30.09 -27.26 37.30
CA ARG A 455 -30.14 -28.56 36.60
C ARG A 455 -28.98 -29.44 37.04
N ILE A 456 -29.04 -29.95 38.25
CA ILE A 456 -28.56 -31.29 38.63
C ILE A 456 -29.53 -31.77 39.70
N ALA A 457 -30.47 -32.55 39.30
CA ALA A 457 -31.15 -33.62 39.99
C ALA A 457 -31.85 -34.47 38.93
#